data_a6d8c48d994d0478b4ca919abaeaf1ff
#
_entry.id   a6d8c48d994d0478b4ca919abaeaf1ff
#
_cell.length_a   1.000
_cell.length_b   1.000
_cell.length_c   1.000
_cell.angle_alpha   90.00
_cell.angle_beta   90.00
_cell.angle_gamma   90.00
#
_symmetry.space_group_name_H-M   'P 1'
#
loop_
_entity.id
_entity.type
_entity.pdbx_description
1 polymer ?
#
loop_
_entity_poly.entity_id
_entity_poly.type
_entity_poly.pdbx_seq_one_letter_code
_entity_poly.pdbx_strand_id
1 'polypeptide(L)'
;MEEQTKEQLLARIQELEAQVRSLSNSIIDYKDEYGLRWIDVPEAFEKEAENKIPIFEEVKDKAIKNDDGKPTHILIEGDNYHALQCLNYTHRGKVDVIYIDPPYNTGSDGFTYKDKRFLEQFPNGTTIPKEHPLRHSTWLSFMSKRLELAKNLLSEKGVIFISIDDNEQANLKLLCDKVFGEDSFVTTIHVEMSATQGMKVKAAQMGNIVKNAEYILVYSNDGHKDIARQVLYDYRPSYDSHYTKYLDKENNVLNLIDVYN
;
A
#
# COMPACT_ATOMS: atom_id res chain seq x y z
N MET A 1 -34.53 -10.40 -43.08
CA MET A 1 -34.40 -10.02 -41.66
C MET A 1 -35.20 -11.04 -40.88
N GLU A 2 -34.55 -11.91 -40.14
CA GLU A 2 -35.22 -12.89 -39.27
C GLU A 2 -35.93 -12.15 -38.14
N GLU A 3 -37.22 -12.40 -37.98
CA GLU A 3 -38.04 -11.86 -36.91
C GLU A 3 -37.64 -12.57 -35.61
N GLN A 4 -36.93 -11.88 -34.72
CA GLN A 4 -36.58 -12.42 -33.41
C GLN A 4 -37.86 -12.70 -32.60
N THR A 5 -37.95 -13.87 -32.02
CA THR A 5 -39.11 -14.24 -31.18
C THR A 5 -39.08 -13.40 -29.88
N LYS A 6 -40.26 -13.17 -29.30
CA LYS A 6 -40.42 -12.44 -28.03
C LYS A 6 -39.54 -13.02 -26.92
N GLU A 7 -39.33 -14.32 -26.90
CA GLU A 7 -38.48 -15.00 -25.94
C GLU A 7 -36.98 -14.66 -26.14
N GLN A 8 -36.52 -14.60 -27.39
CA GLN A 8 -35.15 -14.19 -27.71
C GLN A 8 -34.87 -12.74 -27.33
N LEU A 9 -35.88 -11.87 -27.52
CA LEU A 9 -35.78 -10.46 -27.10
C LEU A 9 -35.73 -10.33 -25.57
N LEU A 10 -36.55 -11.09 -24.84
CA LEU A 10 -36.56 -11.10 -23.37
C LEU A 10 -35.21 -11.62 -22.80
N ALA A 11 -34.68 -12.69 -23.36
CA ALA A 11 -33.37 -13.21 -22.97
C ALA A 11 -32.26 -12.18 -23.22
N ARG A 12 -32.28 -11.47 -24.34
CA ARG A 12 -31.32 -10.43 -24.65
C ARG A 12 -31.43 -9.20 -23.73
N ILE A 13 -32.67 -8.83 -23.34
CA ILE A 13 -32.90 -7.78 -22.34
C ILE A 13 -32.27 -8.17 -20.99
N GLN A 14 -32.54 -9.40 -20.52
CA GLN A 14 -31.94 -9.88 -19.25
C GLN A 14 -30.40 -9.91 -19.27
N GLU A 15 -29.83 -10.33 -20.40
CA GLU A 15 -28.39 -10.32 -20.59
C GLU A 15 -27.82 -8.89 -20.57
N LEU A 16 -28.46 -7.95 -21.26
CA LEU A 16 -28.06 -6.55 -21.28
C LEU A 16 -28.24 -5.88 -19.91
N GLU A 17 -29.32 -6.19 -19.19
CA GLU A 17 -29.51 -5.71 -17.81
C GLU A 17 -28.43 -6.24 -16.86
N ALA A 18 -28.01 -7.50 -17.00
CA ALA A 18 -26.91 -8.06 -16.24
C ALA A 18 -25.57 -7.38 -16.58
N GLN A 19 -25.32 -7.11 -17.87
CA GLN A 19 -24.16 -6.35 -18.31
C GLN A 19 -24.18 -4.91 -17.78
N VAL A 20 -25.32 -4.24 -17.83
CA VAL A 20 -25.49 -2.87 -17.27
C VAL A 20 -25.26 -2.88 -15.75
N ARG A 21 -25.79 -3.86 -15.02
CA ARG A 21 -25.51 -3.99 -13.57
C ARG A 21 -24.04 -4.24 -13.28
N SER A 22 -23.39 -5.10 -14.07
CA SER A 22 -21.95 -5.35 -13.95
C SER A 22 -21.14 -4.08 -14.23
N LEU A 23 -21.50 -3.32 -15.26
CA LEU A 23 -20.87 -2.04 -15.59
C LEU A 23 -21.19 -0.95 -14.57
N SER A 24 -22.42 -0.92 -14.02
CA SER A 24 -22.80 0.04 -12.98
C SER A 24 -22.10 -0.23 -11.66
N ASN A 25 -21.84 -1.49 -11.31
CA ASN A 25 -21.08 -1.84 -10.14
C ASN A 25 -19.58 -1.55 -10.29
N SER A 26 -19.09 -1.45 -11.53
CA SER A 26 -17.71 -1.05 -11.83
C SER A 26 -17.52 0.46 -12.02
N ILE A 27 -18.63 1.22 -12.18
CA ILE A 27 -18.61 2.68 -12.22
C ILE A 27 -19.07 3.17 -10.84
N ILE A 28 -18.11 3.60 -10.02
CA ILE A 28 -18.43 4.30 -8.78
C ILE A 28 -19.27 5.52 -9.13
N ASP A 29 -20.43 5.66 -8.49
CA ASP A 29 -21.37 6.78 -8.74
C ASP A 29 -20.68 8.08 -8.32
N TYR A 30 -20.32 8.90 -9.31
CA TYR A 30 -19.48 10.10 -9.13
C TYR A 30 -20.22 11.28 -8.52
N LYS A 31 -21.46 11.14 -8.09
CA LYS A 31 -22.30 12.32 -7.86
C LYS A 31 -22.00 13.07 -6.57
N ASP A 32 -21.45 12.43 -5.52
CA ASP A 32 -21.41 13.06 -4.20
C ASP A 32 -20.17 12.81 -3.32
N GLU A 33 -19.08 12.17 -3.82
CA GLU A 33 -17.92 11.89 -2.98
C GLU A 33 -16.66 12.69 -3.40
N TYR A 34 -16.14 13.47 -2.47
CA TYR A 34 -14.79 14.03 -2.53
C TYR A 34 -13.78 12.98 -2.12
N GLY A 35 -12.69 12.81 -2.89
CA GLY A 35 -11.60 11.89 -2.53
C GLY A 35 -11.04 11.07 -3.71
N LEU A 36 -10.29 10.02 -3.36
CA LEU A 36 -9.67 9.12 -4.33
C LEU A 36 -10.70 8.26 -5.05
N ARG A 37 -10.65 8.27 -6.38
CA ARG A 37 -11.55 7.49 -7.26
C ARG A 37 -10.74 6.70 -8.27
N TRP A 38 -11.18 5.47 -8.52
CA TRP A 38 -10.60 4.62 -9.58
C TRP A 38 -11.66 3.69 -10.17
N ILE A 39 -11.38 3.15 -11.34
CA ILE A 39 -12.17 2.09 -11.96
C ILE A 39 -11.69 0.77 -11.36
N ASP A 40 -12.59 -0.05 -10.82
CA ASP A 40 -12.20 -1.39 -10.38
C ASP A 40 -11.77 -2.22 -11.60
N VAL A 41 -10.55 -2.74 -11.53
CA VAL A 41 -9.95 -3.58 -12.56
C VAL A 41 -9.80 -4.99 -11.98
N PRO A 42 -10.66 -5.94 -12.43
CA PRO A 42 -10.58 -7.32 -11.95
C PRO A 42 -9.23 -7.95 -12.30
N GLU A 43 -8.68 -8.71 -11.36
CA GLU A 43 -7.49 -9.53 -11.61
C GLU A 43 -7.91 -10.84 -12.30
N ALA A 44 -6.99 -11.45 -13.08
CA ALA A 44 -7.30 -12.62 -13.91
C ALA A 44 -7.83 -13.82 -13.12
N PHE A 45 -7.42 -13.96 -11.86
CA PHE A 45 -7.82 -15.07 -10.99
C PHE A 45 -9.16 -14.85 -10.26
N GLU A 46 -9.76 -13.66 -10.29
CA GLU A 46 -10.98 -13.37 -9.51
C GLU A 46 -12.17 -14.26 -9.92
N LYS A 47 -12.30 -14.52 -11.22
CA LYS A 47 -13.32 -15.45 -11.72
C LYS A 47 -13.17 -16.87 -11.20
N GLU A 48 -11.93 -17.31 -10.94
CA GLU A 48 -11.65 -18.63 -10.34
C GLU A 48 -11.88 -18.62 -8.84
N ALA A 49 -11.57 -17.51 -8.17
CA ALA A 49 -11.71 -17.34 -6.72
C ALA A 49 -13.17 -17.34 -6.26
N GLU A 50 -14.13 -17.02 -7.13
CA GLU A 50 -15.57 -17.10 -6.80
C GLU A 50 -16.01 -18.52 -6.38
N ASN A 51 -15.34 -19.55 -6.89
CA ASN A 51 -15.71 -20.97 -6.69
C ASN A 51 -14.62 -21.84 -6.05
N LYS A 52 -13.48 -21.24 -5.68
CA LYS A 52 -12.33 -21.94 -5.12
C LYS A 52 -11.80 -21.23 -3.88
N ILE A 53 -11.49 -21.98 -2.85
CA ILE A 53 -10.87 -21.47 -1.64
C ILE A 53 -9.36 -21.80 -1.72
N PRO A 54 -8.46 -20.81 -1.61
CA PRO A 54 -7.03 -21.09 -1.58
C PRO A 54 -6.66 -21.81 -0.28
N ILE A 55 -5.69 -22.71 -0.37
CA ILE A 55 -5.13 -23.43 0.78
C ILE A 55 -3.60 -23.38 0.72
N PHE A 56 -2.95 -23.43 1.87
CA PHE A 56 -1.52 -23.63 1.95
C PHE A 56 -1.17 -25.12 1.80
N GLU A 57 -0.10 -25.40 1.06
CA GLU A 57 0.52 -26.70 0.97
C GLU A 57 1.93 -26.64 1.58
N GLU A 58 2.21 -27.47 2.59
CA GLU A 58 3.51 -27.54 3.23
C GLU A 58 4.54 -28.24 2.34
N VAL A 59 5.63 -27.56 2.01
CA VAL A 59 6.78 -28.13 1.28
C VAL A 59 7.76 -28.73 2.29
N LYS A 60 7.49 -29.97 2.73
CA LYS A 60 8.17 -30.64 3.84
C LYS A 60 9.67 -30.83 3.67
N ASP A 61 10.13 -31.01 2.44
CA ASP A 61 11.54 -31.18 2.09
C ASP A 61 12.35 -29.88 2.21
N LYS A 62 11.68 -28.72 2.23
CA LYS A 62 12.29 -27.42 2.46
C LYS A 62 12.19 -26.94 3.92
N ALA A 63 11.50 -27.68 4.78
CA ALA A 63 11.30 -27.29 6.17
C ALA A 63 12.61 -27.40 6.96
N ILE A 64 13.01 -26.29 7.59
CA ILE A 64 14.14 -26.25 8.54
C ILE A 64 13.55 -26.50 9.92
N LYS A 65 13.86 -27.65 10.52
CA LYS A 65 13.41 -28.01 11.86
C LYS A 65 14.46 -27.61 12.87
N ASN A 66 14.08 -26.76 13.81
CA ASN A 66 14.90 -26.41 14.97
C ASN A 66 14.17 -26.85 16.22
N ASP A 67 14.82 -27.72 17.03
CA ASP A 67 14.29 -28.16 18.32
C ASP A 67 14.72 -27.24 19.49
N ASP A 68 15.05 -25.97 19.18
CA ASP A 68 15.60 -25.01 20.14
C ASP A 68 14.54 -24.22 20.92
N GLY A 69 13.25 -24.54 20.73
CA GLY A 69 12.13 -23.87 21.38
C GLY A 69 11.87 -22.41 20.95
N LYS A 70 12.58 -21.94 19.93
CA LYS A 70 12.37 -20.60 19.38
C LYS A 70 11.15 -20.52 18.48
N PRO A 71 10.64 -19.30 18.21
CA PRO A 71 9.52 -19.09 17.31
C PRO A 71 9.78 -19.66 15.91
N THR A 72 8.75 -20.24 15.32
CA THR A 72 8.80 -20.74 13.94
C THR A 72 8.63 -19.61 12.94
N HIS A 73 9.49 -19.55 11.94
CA HIS A 73 9.36 -18.66 10.80
C HIS A 73 8.67 -19.39 9.65
N ILE A 74 7.76 -18.71 8.96
CA ILE A 74 6.99 -19.27 7.84
C ILE A 74 7.33 -18.46 6.59
N LEU A 75 7.79 -19.14 5.54
CA LEU A 75 7.92 -18.57 4.20
C LEU A 75 6.74 -19.06 3.36
N ILE A 76 6.00 -18.12 2.78
CA ILE A 76 4.87 -18.41 1.90
C ILE A 76 5.23 -17.93 0.50
N GLU A 77 5.18 -18.83 -0.48
CA GLU A 77 5.44 -18.55 -1.89
C GLU A 77 4.12 -18.62 -2.68
N GLY A 78 3.81 -17.58 -3.42
CA GLY A 78 2.61 -17.50 -4.24
C GLY A 78 2.10 -16.07 -4.42
N ASP A 79 0.92 -15.90 -5.02
CA ASP A 79 0.29 -14.58 -5.08
C ASP A 79 -0.17 -14.12 -3.71
N ASN A 80 0.21 -12.89 -3.35
CA ASN A 80 -0.05 -12.32 -2.03
C ASN A 80 -1.55 -12.18 -1.71
N TYR A 81 -2.42 -12.02 -2.71
CA TYR A 81 -3.86 -11.97 -2.49
C TYR A 81 -4.37 -13.29 -1.90
N HIS A 82 -4.00 -14.43 -2.50
CA HIS A 82 -4.37 -15.75 -2.01
C HIS A 82 -3.69 -16.08 -0.67
N ALA A 83 -2.43 -15.72 -0.52
CA ALA A 83 -1.72 -15.88 0.74
C ALA A 83 -2.39 -15.13 1.90
N LEU A 84 -2.77 -13.87 1.67
CA LEU A 84 -3.49 -13.06 2.66
C LEU A 84 -4.88 -13.61 2.96
N GLN A 85 -5.60 -14.15 1.97
CA GLN A 85 -6.88 -14.83 2.20
C GLN A 85 -6.70 -16.03 3.14
N CYS A 86 -5.71 -16.91 2.87
CA CYS A 86 -5.41 -18.05 3.74
C CYS A 86 -5.04 -17.61 5.16
N LEU A 87 -4.20 -16.59 5.30
CA LEU A 87 -3.80 -16.05 6.60
C LEU A 87 -4.99 -15.48 7.39
N ASN A 88 -5.98 -14.90 6.70
CA ASN A 88 -7.19 -14.38 7.36
C ASN A 88 -8.02 -15.47 8.07
N TYR A 89 -7.92 -16.74 7.67
CA TYR A 89 -8.56 -17.84 8.40
C TYR A 89 -7.85 -18.19 9.70
N THR A 90 -6.54 -17.99 9.79
CA THR A 90 -5.71 -18.48 10.89
C THR A 90 -5.13 -17.37 11.76
N HIS A 91 -4.86 -16.19 11.20
CA HIS A 91 -4.11 -15.10 11.82
C HIS A 91 -4.88 -13.77 11.89
N ARG A 92 -6.19 -13.78 11.67
CA ARG A 92 -7.01 -12.57 11.79
C ARG A 92 -6.86 -11.92 13.16
N GLY A 93 -6.54 -10.62 13.20
CA GLY A 93 -6.36 -9.86 14.43
C GLY A 93 -5.17 -10.27 15.30
N LYS A 94 -4.16 -10.96 14.73
CA LYS A 94 -3.02 -11.50 15.49
C LYS A 94 -1.65 -10.97 15.06
N VAL A 95 -1.59 -10.16 14.01
CA VAL A 95 -0.32 -9.68 13.46
C VAL A 95 -0.02 -8.30 14.03
N ASP A 96 1.08 -8.16 14.76
CA ASP A 96 1.45 -6.90 15.40
C ASP A 96 2.16 -5.94 14.44
N VAL A 97 2.92 -6.48 13.48
CA VAL A 97 3.64 -5.66 12.50
C VAL A 97 3.50 -6.26 11.12
N ILE A 98 3.09 -5.43 10.16
CA ILE A 98 3.12 -5.74 8.74
C ILE A 98 4.09 -4.76 8.06
N TYR A 99 5.04 -5.29 7.27
CA TYR A 99 5.87 -4.49 6.38
C TYR A 99 5.66 -4.97 4.95
N ILE A 100 5.35 -4.05 4.05
CA ILE A 100 5.19 -4.36 2.63
C ILE A 100 6.00 -3.43 1.75
N ASP A 101 6.50 -4.00 0.66
CA ASP A 101 7.20 -3.32 -0.41
C ASP A 101 6.46 -3.62 -1.73
N PRO A 102 5.41 -2.84 -2.06
CA PRO A 102 4.56 -3.09 -3.21
C PRO A 102 5.24 -2.64 -4.51
N PRO A 103 4.69 -3.00 -5.70
CA PRO A 103 5.11 -2.38 -6.95
C PRO A 103 4.95 -0.86 -6.90
N TYR A 104 5.99 -0.11 -7.28
CA TYR A 104 5.98 1.37 -7.23
C TYR A 104 5.34 2.00 -8.48
N ASN A 105 4.92 1.20 -9.45
CA ASN A 105 4.30 1.64 -10.71
C ASN A 105 5.20 2.58 -11.53
N THR A 106 6.50 2.33 -11.52
CA THR A 106 7.52 3.13 -12.22
C THR A 106 7.38 3.08 -13.75
N GLY A 107 6.56 2.16 -14.26
CA GLY A 107 6.36 1.93 -15.69
C GLY A 107 7.44 1.06 -16.33
N SER A 108 8.38 0.54 -15.54
CA SER A 108 9.36 -0.43 -16.02
C SER A 108 8.79 -1.85 -15.96
N ASP A 109 8.93 -2.60 -17.04
CA ASP A 109 8.69 -4.05 -17.01
C ASP A 109 9.95 -4.69 -16.42
N GLY A 110 10.00 -4.82 -15.09
CA GLY A 110 11.09 -5.49 -14.38
C GLY A 110 11.20 -6.96 -14.79
N PHE A 111 12.42 -7.50 -14.73
CA PHE A 111 12.71 -8.88 -15.16
C PHE A 111 11.89 -9.95 -14.45
N THR A 112 11.51 -9.73 -13.19
CA THR A 112 10.82 -10.72 -12.35
C THR A 112 9.38 -10.31 -12.03
N TYR A 113 9.09 -9.03 -11.88
CA TYR A 113 7.77 -8.51 -11.53
C TYR A 113 7.37 -7.38 -12.46
N LYS A 114 6.10 -7.43 -12.95
CA LYS A 114 5.53 -6.32 -13.70
C LYS A 114 5.26 -5.17 -12.76
N ASP A 115 6.09 -4.14 -12.84
CA ASP A 115 5.90 -2.90 -12.08
C ASP A 115 4.98 -1.90 -12.81
N LYS A 116 4.73 -2.12 -14.10
CA LYS A 116 3.80 -1.32 -14.89
C LYS A 116 2.37 -1.78 -14.70
N ARG A 117 1.57 -1.00 -13.93
CA ARG A 117 0.17 -1.27 -13.61
C ARG A 117 -0.72 -0.09 -13.97
N PHE A 118 -0.65 0.34 -15.24
CA PHE A 118 -1.48 1.41 -15.75
C PHE A 118 -2.71 0.87 -16.47
N LEU A 119 -3.86 1.51 -16.28
CA LEU A 119 -5.03 1.32 -17.12
C LEU A 119 -4.84 2.11 -18.42
N GLU A 120 -4.73 1.42 -19.54
CA GLU A 120 -4.42 2.04 -20.85
C GLU A 120 -5.68 2.34 -21.67
N GLN A 121 -6.79 1.67 -21.38
CA GLN A 121 -8.05 1.85 -22.09
C GLN A 121 -9.22 1.89 -21.10
N PHE A 122 -10.22 2.72 -21.41
CA PHE A 122 -11.50 2.67 -20.73
C PHE A 122 -12.28 1.38 -21.11
N PRO A 123 -13.31 0.99 -20.34
CA PRO A 123 -14.15 -0.17 -20.66
C PRO A 123 -14.79 -0.13 -22.06
N ASN A 124 -14.98 1.06 -22.63
CA ASN A 124 -15.48 1.27 -23.99
C ASN A 124 -14.41 1.16 -25.08
N GLY A 125 -13.17 0.81 -24.74
CA GLY A 125 -12.05 0.66 -25.67
C GLY A 125 -11.32 1.96 -26.04
N THR A 126 -11.73 3.13 -25.54
CA THR A 126 -11.03 4.39 -25.80
C THR A 126 -9.73 4.44 -25.00
N THR A 127 -8.65 4.93 -25.61
CA THR A 127 -7.34 5.08 -24.95
C THR A 127 -7.40 6.13 -23.86
N ILE A 128 -6.83 5.81 -22.70
CA ILE A 128 -6.68 6.73 -21.59
C ILE A 128 -5.41 7.58 -21.80
N PRO A 129 -5.51 8.91 -21.81
CA PRO A 129 -4.34 9.79 -21.88
C PRO A 129 -3.35 9.51 -20.74
N LYS A 130 -2.05 9.75 -20.99
CA LYS A 130 -0.98 9.48 -19.99
C LYS A 130 -1.17 10.27 -18.70
N GLU A 131 -1.73 11.47 -18.80
CA GLU A 131 -1.95 12.41 -17.71
C GLU A 131 -3.29 12.21 -17.00
N HIS A 132 -4.11 11.23 -17.45
CA HIS A 132 -5.44 11.03 -16.90
C HIS A 132 -5.37 10.28 -15.55
N PRO A 133 -5.99 10.79 -14.46
CA PRO A 133 -5.90 10.19 -13.13
C PRO A 133 -6.35 8.72 -13.06
N LEU A 134 -7.38 8.35 -13.83
CA LEU A 134 -7.88 6.96 -13.86
C LEU A 134 -6.88 5.96 -14.44
N ARG A 135 -5.77 6.41 -14.99
CA ARG A 135 -4.68 5.53 -15.44
C ARG A 135 -4.10 4.69 -14.31
N HIS A 136 -4.11 5.22 -13.08
CA HIS A 136 -3.65 4.53 -11.87
C HIS A 136 -4.63 3.47 -11.35
N SER A 137 -5.80 3.31 -11.98
CA SER A 137 -6.87 2.41 -11.51
C SER A 137 -6.44 0.96 -11.35
N THR A 138 -5.61 0.44 -12.26
CA THR A 138 -5.12 -0.94 -12.16
C THR A 138 -4.26 -1.15 -10.90
N TRP A 139 -3.39 -0.20 -10.60
CA TRP A 139 -2.56 -0.25 -9.39
C TRP A 139 -3.40 -0.10 -8.12
N LEU A 140 -4.35 0.83 -8.13
CA LEU A 140 -5.26 1.06 -7.00
C LEU A 140 -6.15 -0.16 -6.70
N SER A 141 -6.70 -0.79 -7.74
CA SER A 141 -7.48 -2.04 -7.58
C SER A 141 -6.63 -3.17 -7.01
N PHE A 142 -5.40 -3.33 -7.51
CA PHE A 142 -4.45 -4.31 -7.00
C PHE A 142 -4.13 -4.08 -5.52
N MET A 143 -3.86 -2.83 -5.13
CA MET A 143 -3.47 -2.49 -3.76
C MET A 143 -4.64 -2.51 -2.79
N SER A 144 -5.82 -1.99 -3.16
CA SER A 144 -6.99 -1.93 -2.26
C SER A 144 -7.36 -3.30 -1.71
N LYS A 145 -7.44 -4.31 -2.59
CA LYS A 145 -7.81 -5.68 -2.21
C LYS A 145 -6.83 -6.31 -1.22
N ARG A 146 -5.53 -6.05 -1.39
CA ARG A 146 -4.47 -6.56 -0.51
C ARG A 146 -4.42 -5.81 0.81
N LEU A 147 -4.60 -4.50 0.79
CA LEU A 147 -4.62 -3.69 2.01
C LEU A 147 -5.84 -3.99 2.90
N GLU A 148 -7.01 -4.24 2.31
CA GLU A 148 -8.20 -4.68 3.06
C GLU A 148 -7.97 -6.02 3.77
N LEU A 149 -7.34 -6.99 3.09
CA LEU A 149 -6.98 -8.26 3.70
C LEU A 149 -5.90 -8.10 4.78
N ALA A 150 -4.90 -7.25 4.54
CA ALA A 150 -3.84 -6.96 5.50
C ALA A 150 -4.39 -6.28 6.76
N LYS A 151 -5.32 -5.33 6.61
CA LYS A 151 -6.00 -4.69 7.75
C LYS A 151 -6.65 -5.71 8.68
N ASN A 152 -7.32 -6.70 8.12
CA ASN A 152 -7.98 -7.74 8.91
C ASN A 152 -7.00 -8.62 9.72
N LEU A 153 -5.74 -8.70 9.30
CA LEU A 153 -4.70 -9.45 10.00
C LEU A 153 -4.13 -8.69 11.21
N LEU A 154 -4.13 -7.35 11.15
CA LEU A 154 -3.57 -6.54 12.22
C LEU A 154 -4.27 -6.78 13.55
N SER A 155 -3.47 -6.95 14.59
CA SER A 155 -3.93 -6.95 15.98
C SER A 155 -4.49 -5.57 16.34
N GLU A 156 -5.15 -5.45 17.49
CA GLU A 156 -5.68 -4.18 17.99
C GLU A 156 -4.61 -3.07 18.04
N LYS A 157 -3.38 -3.43 18.40
CA LYS A 157 -2.20 -2.54 18.47
C LYS A 157 -1.28 -2.66 17.26
N GLY A 158 -1.74 -3.32 16.21
CA GLY A 158 -0.94 -3.62 15.03
C GLY A 158 -0.61 -2.38 14.21
N VAL A 159 0.56 -2.40 13.58
CA VAL A 159 1.09 -1.32 12.75
C VAL A 159 1.50 -1.85 11.40
N ILE A 160 1.18 -1.11 10.34
CA ILE A 160 1.62 -1.42 8.98
C ILE A 160 2.57 -0.34 8.45
N PHE A 161 3.66 -0.78 7.83
CA PHE A 161 4.65 0.02 7.14
C PHE A 161 4.60 -0.30 5.65
N ILE A 162 4.51 0.71 4.79
CA ILE A 162 4.35 0.53 3.35
C ILE A 162 5.37 1.39 2.62
N SER A 163 6.36 0.75 2.00
CA SER A 163 7.36 1.44 1.18
C SER A 163 6.75 1.91 -0.13
N ILE A 164 7.13 3.08 -0.59
CA ILE A 164 6.64 3.64 -1.87
C ILE A 164 7.56 4.78 -2.33
N ASP A 165 7.49 5.11 -3.61
CA ASP A 165 8.13 6.29 -4.16
C ASP A 165 7.12 7.34 -4.67
N ASP A 166 7.61 8.44 -5.27
CA ASP A 166 6.78 9.56 -5.74
C ASP A 166 5.73 9.15 -6.79
N ASN A 167 5.89 8.00 -7.48
CA ASN A 167 4.95 7.64 -8.53
C ASN A 167 3.55 7.38 -7.99
N GLU A 168 3.45 6.76 -6.80
CA GLU A 168 2.16 6.39 -6.22
C GLU A 168 1.98 6.81 -4.74
N GLN A 169 2.92 7.55 -4.15
CA GLN A 169 2.86 7.95 -2.73
C GLN A 169 1.54 8.68 -2.39
N ALA A 170 1.14 9.65 -3.20
CA ALA A 170 -0.09 10.41 -2.96
C ALA A 170 -1.35 9.54 -3.07
N ASN A 171 -1.40 8.66 -4.10
CA ASN A 171 -2.51 7.73 -4.29
C ASN A 171 -2.57 6.69 -3.16
N LEU A 172 -1.42 6.17 -2.75
CA LEU A 172 -1.33 5.23 -1.63
C LEU A 172 -1.79 5.86 -0.32
N LYS A 173 -1.41 7.11 -0.04
CA LYS A 173 -1.85 7.83 1.17
C LYS A 173 -3.38 7.92 1.22
N LEU A 174 -4.01 8.38 0.13
CA LEU A 174 -5.47 8.48 0.06
C LEU A 174 -6.16 7.10 0.12
N LEU A 175 -5.58 6.08 -0.50
CA LEU A 175 -6.09 4.72 -0.42
C LEU A 175 -6.01 4.17 1.01
N CYS A 176 -4.90 4.38 1.69
CA CYS A 176 -4.72 3.96 3.08
C CYS A 176 -5.66 4.70 4.02
N ASP A 177 -5.90 6.00 3.83
CA ASP A 177 -6.89 6.76 4.57
C ASP A 177 -8.31 6.16 4.40
N LYS A 178 -8.64 5.73 3.19
CA LYS A 178 -9.92 5.06 2.92
C LYS A 178 -10.00 3.68 3.59
N VAL A 179 -8.93 2.90 3.56
CA VAL A 179 -8.90 1.53 4.10
C VAL A 179 -8.77 1.52 5.62
N PHE A 180 -7.81 2.23 6.17
CA PHE A 180 -7.49 2.22 7.62
C PHE A 180 -8.23 3.30 8.41
N GLY A 181 -8.59 4.41 7.76
CA GLY A 181 -9.09 5.64 8.37
C GLY A 181 -7.98 6.70 8.50
N GLU A 182 -8.32 7.98 8.32
CA GLU A 182 -7.38 9.10 8.46
C GLU A 182 -6.78 9.17 9.87
N ASP A 183 -7.58 8.89 10.90
CA ASP A 183 -7.15 8.89 12.31
C ASP A 183 -6.14 7.77 12.62
N SER A 184 -6.02 6.78 11.74
CA SER A 184 -5.05 5.69 11.86
C SER A 184 -3.67 6.03 11.27
N PHE A 185 -3.55 7.17 10.58
CA PHE A 185 -2.27 7.62 10.04
C PHE A 185 -1.32 8.04 11.15
N VAL A 186 -0.14 7.44 11.19
CA VAL A 186 0.90 7.74 12.18
C VAL A 186 1.88 8.78 11.66
N THR A 187 2.54 8.45 10.55
CA THR A 187 3.57 9.32 9.94
C THR A 187 3.98 8.84 8.56
N THR A 188 4.73 9.67 7.86
CA THR A 188 5.53 9.29 6.69
C THR A 188 7.00 9.35 7.06
N ILE A 189 7.70 8.23 6.96
CA ILE A 189 9.16 8.19 7.12
C ILE A 189 9.79 8.48 5.77
N HIS A 190 10.72 9.42 5.75
CA HIS A 190 11.49 9.76 4.56
C HIS A 190 12.79 8.97 4.58
N VAL A 191 13.00 8.14 3.57
CA VAL A 191 14.19 7.29 3.44
C VAL A 191 15.14 7.98 2.46
N GLU A 192 16.30 8.42 2.96
CA GLU A 192 17.33 8.99 2.09
C GLU A 192 17.94 7.90 1.21
N MET A 193 17.88 8.11 -0.09
CA MET A 193 18.54 7.26 -1.06
C MET A 193 20.02 7.65 -1.18
N SER A 194 20.86 6.74 -1.71
CA SER A 194 22.32 6.97 -1.79
C SER A 194 22.67 8.35 -2.37
N ALA A 195 23.24 9.21 -1.52
CA ALA A 195 23.67 10.55 -1.88
C ALA A 195 25.08 10.58 -2.52
N THR A 196 25.84 9.50 -2.41
CA THR A 196 27.29 9.51 -2.70
C THR A 196 27.71 8.67 -3.90
N GLN A 197 26.85 7.78 -4.40
CA GLN A 197 27.21 6.86 -5.50
C GLN A 197 26.05 6.64 -6.49
N GLY A 198 26.39 6.29 -7.74
CA GLY A 198 25.45 5.87 -8.76
C GLY A 198 25.10 6.94 -9.80
N MET A 199 24.18 6.59 -10.72
CA MET A 199 23.81 7.45 -11.85
C MET A 199 23.10 8.75 -11.43
N LYS A 200 22.40 8.75 -10.30
CA LYS A 200 21.73 9.95 -9.74
C LYS A 200 22.74 11.03 -9.37
N VAL A 201 23.88 10.66 -8.80
CA VAL A 201 24.95 11.61 -8.45
C VAL A 201 25.55 12.26 -9.69
N LYS A 202 25.77 11.49 -10.77
CA LYS A 202 26.22 12.03 -12.04
C LYS A 202 25.20 13.00 -12.64
N ALA A 203 23.92 12.67 -12.58
CA ALA A 203 22.85 13.55 -13.06
C ALA A 203 22.80 14.87 -12.26
N ALA A 204 22.97 14.83 -10.94
CA ALA A 204 23.06 16.02 -10.09
C ALA A 204 24.29 16.89 -10.44
N GLN A 205 25.44 16.27 -10.66
CA GLN A 205 26.66 16.97 -11.11
C GLN A 205 26.49 17.65 -12.49
N MET A 206 25.60 17.14 -13.32
CA MET A 206 25.21 17.75 -14.61
C MET A 206 24.15 18.85 -14.46
N GLY A 207 23.78 19.25 -13.24
CA GLY A 207 22.82 20.30 -12.96
C GLY A 207 21.36 19.87 -12.96
N ASN A 208 21.06 18.57 -12.99
CA ASN A 208 19.70 18.08 -12.92
C ASN A 208 19.22 18.02 -11.46
N ILE A 209 17.96 18.36 -11.24
CA ILE A 209 17.28 18.08 -9.97
C ILE A 209 16.99 16.56 -9.93
N VAL A 210 17.55 15.89 -8.94
CA VAL A 210 17.39 14.43 -8.78
C VAL A 210 16.57 14.11 -7.52
N LYS A 211 15.74 13.12 -7.65
CA LYS A 211 15.02 12.51 -6.56
C LYS A 211 16.00 11.77 -5.65
N ASN A 212 16.02 12.09 -4.36
CA ASN A 212 16.91 11.48 -3.38
C ASN A 212 16.19 10.87 -2.18
N ALA A 213 14.88 10.67 -2.25
CA ALA A 213 14.11 10.07 -1.18
C ALA A 213 13.12 9.04 -1.71
N GLU A 214 12.79 8.09 -0.87
CA GLU A 214 11.62 7.23 -0.90
C GLU A 214 10.84 7.40 0.40
N TYR A 215 9.66 6.80 0.48
CA TYR A 215 8.75 7.01 1.61
C TYR A 215 8.33 5.69 2.21
N ILE A 216 8.09 5.68 3.53
CA ILE A 216 7.37 4.60 4.19
C ILE A 216 6.15 5.23 4.87
N LEU A 217 4.96 4.88 4.41
CA LEU A 217 3.72 5.27 5.07
C LEU A 217 3.47 4.35 6.26
N VAL A 218 3.09 4.92 7.40
CA VAL A 218 2.86 4.18 8.64
C VAL A 218 1.43 4.42 9.11
N TYR A 219 0.69 3.33 9.30
CA TYR A 219 -0.67 3.32 9.85
C TYR A 219 -0.77 2.37 11.03
N SER A 220 -1.56 2.72 12.04
CA SER A 220 -1.89 1.86 13.19
C SER A 220 -3.36 1.45 13.17
N ASN A 221 -3.68 0.32 13.76
CA ASN A 221 -5.07 -0.15 13.83
C ASN A 221 -5.89 0.57 14.91
N ASP A 222 -5.25 1.14 15.94
CA ASP A 222 -5.86 1.79 17.10
C ASP A 222 -5.86 3.32 17.08
N GLY A 223 -5.48 3.94 15.94
CA GLY A 223 -5.33 5.39 15.85
C GLY A 223 -4.18 5.94 16.69
N HIS A 224 -3.08 5.20 16.81
CA HIS A 224 -1.82 5.47 17.54
C HIS A 224 -1.91 5.63 19.06
N LYS A 225 -2.98 5.23 19.69
CA LYS A 225 -3.15 5.44 21.14
C LYS A 225 -2.12 4.68 21.96
N ASP A 226 -1.70 3.51 21.48
CA ASP A 226 -0.87 2.57 22.25
C ASP A 226 0.39 2.09 21.50
N ILE A 227 0.84 2.80 20.48
CA ILE A 227 2.12 2.48 19.85
C ILE A 227 3.21 2.60 20.90
N ALA A 228 3.91 1.49 21.18
CA ALA A 228 5.02 1.48 22.12
C ALA A 228 6.09 2.50 21.70
N ARG A 229 6.15 3.59 22.42
CA ARG A 229 7.07 4.70 22.13
C ARG A 229 8.42 4.39 22.77
N GLN A 230 9.28 3.73 22.04
CA GLN A 230 10.71 3.84 22.35
C GLN A 230 11.20 5.16 21.81
N VAL A 231 11.75 5.98 22.66
CA VAL A 231 12.42 7.21 22.23
C VAL A 231 13.72 6.78 21.54
N LEU A 232 13.79 6.98 20.24
CA LEU A 232 15.00 6.79 19.48
C LEU A 232 15.88 8.03 19.69
N TYR A 233 16.99 7.84 20.41
CA TYR A 233 18.01 8.87 20.54
C TYR A 233 19.06 8.66 19.47
N ASP A 234 19.31 9.70 18.70
CA ASP A 234 20.54 9.80 17.92
C ASP A 234 21.57 10.56 18.75
N TYR A 235 22.74 9.95 18.97
CA TYR A 235 23.82 10.62 19.69
C TYR A 235 24.41 11.69 18.78
N ARG A 236 24.15 12.96 19.10
CA ARG A 236 24.83 14.07 18.44
C ARG A 236 26.10 14.38 19.20
N PRO A 237 27.26 14.25 18.55
CA PRO A 237 28.56 14.48 19.21
C PRO A 237 28.84 15.96 19.54
N SER A 238 27.95 16.87 19.12
CA SER A 238 28.10 18.29 19.34
C SER A 238 26.76 18.95 19.70
N TYR A 239 26.85 20.00 20.50
CA TYR A 239 25.73 20.85 20.87
C TYR A 239 25.12 21.53 19.64
N ASP A 240 23.77 21.46 19.52
CA ASP A 240 23.05 22.17 18.48
C ASP A 240 22.81 23.63 18.88
N SER A 241 23.55 24.54 18.26
CA SER A 241 23.52 25.98 18.55
C SER A 241 22.16 26.68 18.27
N HIS A 242 21.20 25.98 17.67
CA HIS A 242 19.83 26.49 17.51
C HIS A 242 19.05 26.49 18.83
N TYR A 243 19.42 25.62 19.77
CA TYR A 243 18.83 25.57 21.10
C TYR A 243 19.70 26.33 22.08
N THR A 244 19.38 27.58 22.35
CA THR A 244 20.22 28.45 23.19
C THR A 244 19.73 28.60 24.61
N LYS A 245 18.50 28.21 24.91
CA LYS A 245 17.85 28.43 26.20
C LYS A 245 17.28 27.12 26.77
N TYR A 246 17.33 27.01 28.09
CA TYR A 246 16.77 25.93 28.88
C TYR A 246 15.88 26.51 29.97
N LEU A 247 14.73 25.91 30.20
CA LEU A 247 13.86 26.23 31.35
C LEU A 247 14.11 25.18 32.46
N ASP A 248 14.53 25.65 33.62
CA ASP A 248 14.69 24.78 34.78
C ASP A 248 13.32 24.46 35.45
N LYS A 249 13.35 23.62 36.47
CA LYS A 249 12.14 23.21 37.21
C LYS A 249 11.44 24.35 37.92
N GLU A 250 12.11 25.49 38.13
CA GLU A 250 11.66 26.67 38.80
C GLU A 250 11.21 27.76 37.80
N ASN A 251 11.17 27.42 36.50
CA ASN A 251 10.86 28.32 35.36
C ASN A 251 11.90 29.43 35.13
N ASN A 252 13.14 29.28 35.58
CA ASN A 252 14.21 30.21 35.23
C ASN A 252 14.73 29.90 33.82
N VAL A 253 15.01 30.91 33.01
CA VAL A 253 15.58 30.78 31.69
C VAL A 253 17.10 30.84 31.79
N LEU A 254 17.75 29.69 31.59
CA LEU A 254 19.21 29.53 31.59
C LEU A 254 19.75 29.39 30.18
N ASN A 255 21.03 29.68 29.97
CA ASN A 255 21.67 29.32 28.71
C ASN A 255 21.96 27.80 28.71
N LEU A 256 21.55 27.11 27.66
CA LEU A 256 21.73 25.67 27.57
C LEU A 256 23.22 25.25 27.58
N ILE A 257 24.11 26.08 27.02
CA ILE A 257 25.54 25.84 27.01
C ILE A 257 26.13 25.84 28.42
N ASP A 258 25.60 26.64 29.34
CA ASP A 258 26.07 26.74 30.73
C ASP A 258 25.62 25.53 31.57
N VAL A 259 24.60 24.80 31.11
CA VAL A 259 24.04 23.58 31.75
C VAL A 259 24.71 22.33 31.20
N TYR A 260 25.26 22.38 29.98
CA TYR A 260 25.81 21.23 29.29
C TYR A 260 27.33 21.02 29.57
N ASN A 261 28.00 22.06 30.02
CA ASN A 261 29.41 21.99 30.49
C ASN A 261 29.46 21.73 31.98
#